data_744b8f41a5613bd98b90d9ab069540a4
#
_entry.id   744b8f41a5613bd98b90d9ab069540a4
#
_cell.length_a   1.000
_cell.length_b   1.000
_cell.length_c   1.000
_cell.angle_alpha   90.00
_cell.angle_beta   90.00
_cell.angle_gamma   90.00
#
_symmetry.space_group_name_H-M   'P 1'
#
loop_
_entity.id
_entity.type
_entity.pdbx_description
1 polymer ?
#
loop_
_entity_poly.entity_id
_entity_poly.type
_entity_poly.pdbx_seq_one_letter_code
_entity_poly.pdbx_strand_id
1 'polypeptide(L)'
;MKKLILTALSAVLVLGISACAGKSGESATKMDEQELNSKAAPIVTEEELGLRKENLYSEETKPVKAEFNRPAPGAAKTFERSYENAPPLIPHSVDGLLPITKKNNACLGCHMPDVAPSVKATPIPPTHFMDFRTQKKLDHLAQQRFNCSQCHVPQANVKPLVKNNFKPDYRRPEDKSRSFLIHDLNEGVK
;
A
#
# COMPACT_ATOMS: atom_id res chain seq x y z
N MET A 1 -39.57 38.73 47.54
CA MET A 1 -39.14 38.75 46.12
C MET A 1 -38.37 37.51 45.72
N LYS A 2 -37.44 36.97 46.52
CA LYS A 2 -36.65 35.76 46.14
C LYS A 2 -37.48 34.48 45.98
N LYS A 3 -38.57 34.29 46.68
CA LYS A 3 -39.42 33.08 46.58
C LYS A 3 -40.27 33.05 45.30
N LEU A 4 -40.68 34.20 44.78
CA LEU A 4 -41.47 34.30 43.53
C LEU A 4 -40.61 34.01 42.27
N ILE A 5 -39.35 34.36 42.33
CA ILE A 5 -38.42 34.09 41.21
C ILE A 5 -38.13 32.59 41.11
N LEU A 6 -38.03 31.88 42.25
CA LEU A 6 -37.76 30.45 42.26
C LEU A 6 -38.92 29.61 41.70
N THR A 7 -40.17 30.04 41.96
CA THR A 7 -41.39 29.36 41.44
C THR A 7 -41.56 29.62 39.94
N ALA A 8 -41.21 30.81 39.46
CA ALA A 8 -41.25 31.11 38.01
C ALA A 8 -40.20 30.30 37.23
N LEU A 9 -39.02 30.11 37.80
CA LEU A 9 -37.98 29.34 37.15
C LEU A 9 -38.30 27.84 37.06
N SER A 10 -38.96 27.27 38.08
CA SER A 10 -39.38 25.87 38.07
C SER A 10 -40.52 25.61 37.07
N ALA A 11 -41.45 26.57 36.90
CA ALA A 11 -42.53 26.46 35.93
C ALA A 11 -42.02 26.48 34.47
N VAL A 12 -41.00 27.27 34.17
CA VAL A 12 -40.39 27.31 32.85
C VAL A 12 -39.60 26.00 32.54
N LEU A 13 -38.96 25.40 33.56
CA LEU A 13 -38.25 24.14 33.38
C LEU A 13 -39.21 22.97 33.09
N VAL A 14 -40.40 22.93 33.73
CA VAL A 14 -41.40 21.87 33.49
C VAL A 14 -42.04 22.01 32.12
N LEU A 15 -42.26 23.24 31.64
CA LEU A 15 -42.81 23.49 30.29
C LEU A 15 -41.82 23.18 29.19
N GLY A 16 -40.52 23.35 29.44
CA GLY A 16 -39.46 23.02 28.48
C GLY A 16 -39.30 21.52 28.23
N ILE A 17 -39.60 20.66 29.19
CA ILE A 17 -39.48 19.21 29.05
C ILE A 17 -40.70 18.61 28.29
N SER A 18 -41.85 19.23 28.32
CA SER A 18 -43.04 18.78 27.58
C SER A 18 -42.96 19.05 26.08
N ALA A 19 -42.08 19.93 25.62
CA ALA A 19 -41.93 20.23 24.18
C ALA A 19 -41.11 19.20 23.41
N CYS A 20 -40.39 18.29 24.10
CA CYS A 20 -39.64 17.20 23.45
C CYS A 20 -40.41 15.87 23.34
N ALA A 21 -41.65 15.80 23.82
CA ALA A 21 -42.55 14.71 23.51
C ALA A 21 -43.19 14.95 22.13
N GLY A 22 -42.33 14.94 21.10
CA GLY A 22 -42.76 14.89 19.70
C GLY A 22 -43.61 13.65 19.49
N LYS A 23 -44.78 13.84 18.88
CA LYS A 23 -45.71 12.80 18.46
C LYS A 23 -44.95 11.67 17.73
N SER A 24 -44.56 10.63 18.44
CA SER A 24 -44.28 9.32 17.87
C SER A 24 -45.59 8.59 17.60
N GLY A 25 -46.30 9.12 16.64
CA GLY A 25 -47.62 8.63 16.22
C GLY A 25 -47.67 8.59 14.69
N GLU A 26 -46.56 8.28 14.05
CA GLU A 26 -46.60 7.86 12.67
C GLU A 26 -46.59 6.34 12.66
N SER A 27 -47.73 5.81 12.28
CA SER A 27 -47.93 4.40 12.03
C SER A 27 -46.74 3.86 11.27
N ALA A 28 -45.81 3.18 11.95
CA ALA A 28 -44.91 2.27 11.29
C ALA A 28 -45.83 1.26 10.60
N THR A 29 -46.03 1.42 9.31
CA THR A 29 -46.64 0.43 8.46
C THR A 29 -45.90 -0.85 8.76
N LYS A 30 -46.53 -1.80 9.45
CA LYS A 30 -45.97 -3.12 9.66
C LYS A 30 -45.78 -3.68 8.26
N MET A 31 -44.61 -3.57 7.75
CA MET A 31 -44.23 -4.31 6.52
C MET A 31 -44.39 -5.78 6.86
N ASP A 32 -45.16 -6.45 6.04
CA ASP A 32 -45.38 -7.87 6.19
C ASP A 32 -44.04 -8.58 6.08
N GLU A 33 -43.73 -9.48 6.98
CA GLU A 33 -42.46 -10.27 6.96
C GLU A 33 -42.26 -10.96 5.62
N GLN A 34 -43.34 -11.30 4.93
CA GLN A 34 -43.28 -11.86 3.57
C GLN A 34 -42.88 -10.84 2.54
N GLU A 35 -43.26 -9.57 2.66
CA GLU A 35 -42.84 -8.52 1.74
C GLU A 35 -41.34 -8.11 1.96
N LEU A 36 -40.90 -8.15 3.21
CA LEU A 36 -39.50 -7.93 3.56
C LEU A 36 -38.61 -9.06 2.96
N ASN A 37 -39.03 -10.29 3.06
CA ASN A 37 -38.33 -11.45 2.52
C ASN A 37 -38.35 -11.52 0.99
N SER A 38 -39.39 -11.01 0.34
CA SER A 38 -39.47 -10.99 -1.13
C SER A 38 -38.60 -9.90 -1.77
N LYS A 39 -38.23 -8.86 -1.00
CA LYS A 39 -37.32 -7.78 -1.40
C LYS A 39 -35.91 -7.95 -0.86
N ALA A 40 -35.68 -8.99 -0.06
CA ALA A 40 -34.31 -9.28 0.42
C ALA A 40 -33.43 -9.58 -0.78
N ALA A 41 -32.33 -8.85 -0.89
CA ALA A 41 -31.28 -9.20 -1.84
C ALA A 41 -30.84 -10.66 -1.61
N PRO A 42 -30.45 -11.39 -2.63
CA PRO A 42 -29.99 -12.76 -2.47
C PRO A 42 -28.92 -12.80 -1.39
N ILE A 43 -29.08 -13.73 -0.44
CA ILE A 43 -28.11 -13.91 0.64
C ILE A 43 -26.83 -14.38 -0.04
N VAL A 44 -25.82 -13.53 -0.05
CA VAL A 44 -24.49 -13.90 -0.52
C VAL A 44 -23.80 -14.68 0.59
N THR A 45 -23.34 -15.87 0.29
CA THR A 45 -22.62 -16.70 1.27
C THR A 45 -21.22 -16.15 1.55
N GLU A 46 -20.62 -16.57 2.66
CA GLU A 46 -19.25 -16.14 3.01
C GLU A 46 -18.23 -16.59 1.94
N GLU A 47 -18.45 -17.74 1.33
CA GLU A 47 -17.64 -18.26 0.25
C GLU A 47 -17.72 -17.41 -1.02
N GLU A 48 -18.85 -16.71 -1.23
CA GLU A 48 -19.06 -15.85 -2.38
C GLU A 48 -18.52 -14.43 -2.18
N LEU A 49 -18.48 -13.95 -0.92
CA LEU A 49 -18.00 -12.61 -0.56
C LEU A 49 -16.49 -12.46 -0.73
N GLY A 50 -15.74 -13.51 -0.43
CA GLY A 50 -14.28 -13.49 -0.40
C GLY A 50 -13.63 -13.80 -1.75
N LEU A 51 -12.35 -13.46 -1.87
CA LEU A 51 -11.50 -13.91 -2.98
C LEU A 51 -11.23 -15.43 -2.89
N ARG A 52 -11.27 -15.97 -1.70
CA ARG A 52 -11.26 -17.41 -1.45
C ARG A 52 -12.69 -17.93 -1.51
N LYS A 53 -12.90 -19.01 -2.21
CA LYS A 53 -14.19 -19.70 -2.32
C LYS A 53 -14.33 -20.78 -1.24
N GLU A 54 -14.00 -20.41 -0.01
CA GLU A 54 -13.95 -21.30 1.15
C GLU A 54 -14.61 -20.62 2.34
N ASN A 55 -15.20 -21.45 3.22
CA ASN A 55 -15.84 -20.99 4.43
C ASN A 55 -14.82 -20.34 5.38
N LEU A 56 -15.19 -19.23 6.02
CA LEU A 56 -14.33 -18.50 6.96
C LEU A 56 -13.87 -19.34 8.15
N TYR A 57 -14.69 -20.30 8.56
CA TYR A 57 -14.40 -21.20 9.69
C TYR A 57 -13.63 -22.47 9.28
N SER A 58 -13.33 -22.63 7.97
CA SER A 58 -12.50 -23.74 7.49
C SER A 58 -11.03 -23.39 7.68
N GLU A 59 -10.32 -24.17 8.49
CA GLU A 59 -8.86 -24.05 8.69
C GLU A 59 -8.05 -24.90 7.71
N GLU A 60 -8.71 -25.58 6.77
CA GLU A 60 -8.06 -26.46 5.79
C GLU A 60 -7.51 -25.71 4.58
N THR A 61 -7.69 -24.40 4.53
CA THR A 61 -7.22 -23.56 3.43
C THR A 61 -5.71 -23.63 3.27
N LYS A 62 -5.27 -24.15 2.14
CA LYS A 62 -3.85 -24.16 1.77
C LYS A 62 -3.51 -22.87 1.02
N PRO A 63 -2.58 -22.04 1.55
CA PRO A 63 -2.16 -20.85 0.84
C PRO A 63 -1.53 -21.22 -0.51
N VAL A 64 -1.81 -20.42 -1.53
CA VAL A 64 -1.17 -20.58 -2.84
C VAL A 64 0.32 -20.33 -2.68
N LYS A 65 1.14 -21.31 -3.05
CA LYS A 65 2.58 -21.19 -3.03
C LYS A 65 3.03 -20.18 -4.12
N ALA A 66 3.69 -19.13 -3.70
CA ALA A 66 4.26 -18.16 -4.64
C ALA A 66 5.58 -18.69 -5.19
N GLU A 67 5.69 -18.76 -6.52
CA GLU A 67 6.92 -19.16 -7.20
C GLU A 67 7.71 -17.92 -7.62
N PHE A 68 9.01 -17.88 -7.30
CA PHE A 68 9.93 -16.80 -7.65
C PHE A 68 10.80 -17.14 -8.86
N ASN A 69 10.34 -18.01 -9.73
CA ASN A 69 11.01 -18.54 -10.93
C ASN A 69 11.03 -17.52 -12.09
N ARG A 70 11.47 -16.29 -11.82
CA ARG A 70 11.66 -15.27 -12.85
C ARG A 70 12.86 -15.61 -13.75
N PRO A 71 12.92 -15.05 -14.98
CA PRO A 71 14.08 -15.20 -15.86
C PRO A 71 15.38 -14.79 -15.18
N ALA A 72 16.50 -15.36 -15.63
CA ALA A 72 17.81 -14.98 -15.14
C ALA A 72 18.14 -13.49 -15.36
N PRO A 73 19.08 -12.90 -14.61
CA PRO A 73 19.59 -11.56 -14.87
C PRO A 73 19.99 -11.38 -16.35
N GLY A 74 19.64 -10.24 -16.95
CA GLY A 74 19.87 -9.93 -18.36
C GLY A 74 18.78 -10.43 -19.32
N ALA A 75 18.00 -11.45 -18.96
CA ALA A 75 16.88 -11.96 -19.77
C ALA A 75 15.52 -11.43 -19.35
N ALA A 76 15.41 -10.81 -18.18
CA ALA A 76 14.17 -10.32 -17.63
C ALA A 76 13.82 -8.92 -18.15
N LYS A 77 12.53 -8.71 -18.44
CA LYS A 77 12.00 -7.37 -18.77
C LYS A 77 11.81 -6.57 -17.48
N THR A 78 12.31 -5.34 -17.48
CA THR A 78 12.13 -4.40 -16.36
C THR A 78 10.68 -4.03 -16.16
N PHE A 79 10.29 -3.76 -14.91
CA PHE A 79 8.99 -3.20 -14.57
C PHE A 79 9.04 -1.67 -14.61
N GLU A 80 7.91 -1.06 -14.92
CA GLU A 80 7.72 0.37 -14.64
C GLU A 80 7.73 0.59 -13.12
N ARG A 81 8.14 1.79 -12.68
CA ARG A 81 8.08 2.14 -11.27
C ARG A 81 6.63 2.18 -10.78
N SER A 82 6.42 1.78 -9.54
CA SER A 82 5.08 1.79 -8.94
C SER A 82 4.55 3.21 -8.70
N TYR A 83 5.45 4.17 -8.51
CA TYR A 83 5.21 5.62 -8.37
C TYR A 83 6.53 6.35 -8.57
N GLU A 84 6.45 7.69 -8.65
CA GLU A 84 7.64 8.53 -8.82
C GLU A 84 8.67 8.30 -7.72
N ASN A 85 9.93 8.11 -8.11
CA ASN A 85 11.05 7.79 -7.24
C ASN A 85 10.94 6.45 -6.46
N ALA A 86 9.94 5.62 -6.73
CA ALA A 86 9.84 4.30 -6.10
C ALA A 86 11.11 3.46 -6.34
N PRO A 87 11.54 2.65 -5.37
CA PRO A 87 12.56 1.64 -5.64
C PRO A 87 12.10 0.69 -6.75
N PRO A 88 12.86 0.49 -7.83
CA PRO A 88 12.50 -0.47 -8.87
C PRO A 88 12.33 -1.88 -8.31
N LEU A 89 11.30 -2.57 -8.74
CA LEU A 89 11.08 -3.98 -8.43
C LEU A 89 12.14 -4.83 -9.14
N ILE A 90 12.59 -5.92 -8.50
CA ILE A 90 13.56 -6.85 -9.11
C ILE A 90 12.82 -7.73 -10.12
N PRO A 91 13.13 -7.61 -11.44
CA PRO A 91 12.42 -8.36 -12.47
C PRO A 91 12.96 -9.75 -12.73
N HIS A 92 14.18 -10.04 -12.30
CA HIS A 92 14.90 -11.29 -12.54
C HIS A 92 14.94 -12.19 -11.31
N SER A 93 15.32 -13.46 -11.48
CA SER A 93 15.59 -14.38 -10.37
C SER A 93 16.72 -13.85 -9.50
N VAL A 94 16.59 -14.11 -8.21
CA VAL A 94 17.62 -13.82 -7.19
C VAL A 94 18.27 -15.09 -6.66
N ASP A 95 18.07 -16.21 -7.34
CA ASP A 95 18.66 -17.49 -6.97
C ASP A 95 20.18 -17.40 -6.96
N GLY A 96 20.80 -17.81 -5.87
CA GLY A 96 22.23 -17.71 -5.65
C GLY A 96 22.77 -16.29 -5.35
N LEU A 97 21.93 -15.25 -5.40
CA LEU A 97 22.31 -13.87 -5.09
C LEU A 97 22.00 -13.46 -3.64
N LEU A 98 21.17 -14.22 -2.97
CA LEU A 98 20.80 -14.02 -1.56
C LEU A 98 21.38 -15.14 -0.67
N PRO A 99 21.63 -14.87 0.60
CA PRO A 99 21.38 -13.62 1.32
C PRO A 99 22.49 -12.56 1.08
N ILE A 100 22.09 -11.28 1.20
CA ILE A 100 23.04 -10.17 1.26
C ILE A 100 23.62 -10.10 2.67
N THR A 101 24.93 -10.01 2.79
CA THR A 101 25.65 -9.88 4.06
C THR A 101 26.62 -8.70 4.00
N LYS A 102 27.17 -8.30 5.15
CA LYS A 102 28.22 -7.26 5.18
C LYS A 102 29.48 -7.61 4.38
N LYS A 103 29.74 -8.90 4.18
CA LYS A 103 30.91 -9.41 3.47
C LYS A 103 30.62 -9.78 2.02
N ASN A 104 29.37 -10.04 1.70
CA ASN A 104 28.98 -10.50 0.37
C ASN A 104 27.68 -9.82 -0.08
N ASN A 105 27.76 -9.12 -1.20
CA ASN A 105 26.63 -8.53 -1.89
C ASN A 105 26.78 -8.75 -3.39
N ALA A 106 26.22 -9.85 -3.89
CA ALA A 106 26.33 -10.24 -5.29
C ALA A 106 25.68 -9.22 -6.26
N CYS A 107 24.73 -8.40 -5.80
CA CYS A 107 24.07 -7.39 -6.62
C CYS A 107 25.08 -6.35 -7.16
N LEU A 108 26.11 -6.02 -6.38
CA LEU A 108 27.11 -5.03 -6.75
C LEU A 108 27.94 -5.46 -7.97
N GLY A 109 28.13 -6.76 -8.18
CA GLY A 109 28.88 -7.30 -9.32
C GLY A 109 28.31 -6.88 -10.68
N CYS A 110 27.01 -6.59 -10.75
CA CYS A 110 26.36 -6.17 -11.99
C CYS A 110 25.80 -4.72 -11.94
N HIS A 111 25.47 -4.21 -10.75
CA HIS A 111 24.76 -2.94 -10.64
C HIS A 111 25.62 -1.74 -10.27
N MET A 112 26.90 -1.93 -9.97
CA MET A 112 27.81 -0.80 -9.80
C MET A 112 27.89 0.06 -11.07
N PRO A 113 27.95 1.39 -10.95
CA PRO A 113 27.86 2.31 -12.11
C PRO A 113 28.92 2.09 -13.19
N ASP A 114 30.09 1.62 -12.82
CA ASP A 114 31.21 1.29 -13.70
C ASP A 114 31.01 -0.04 -14.45
N VAL A 115 30.30 -0.99 -13.86
CA VAL A 115 30.05 -2.33 -14.42
C VAL A 115 28.75 -2.39 -15.20
N ALA A 116 27.68 -1.76 -14.69
CA ALA A 116 26.33 -1.91 -15.19
C ALA A 116 26.15 -1.71 -16.70
N PRO A 117 26.84 -0.75 -17.37
CA PRO A 117 26.72 -0.58 -18.82
C PRO A 117 27.20 -1.79 -19.60
N SER A 118 28.28 -2.44 -19.17
CA SER A 118 28.89 -3.59 -19.88
C SER A 118 28.00 -4.83 -19.85
N VAL A 119 27.22 -5.01 -18.78
CA VAL A 119 26.30 -6.14 -18.59
C VAL A 119 24.83 -5.78 -18.84
N LYS A 120 24.55 -4.57 -19.32
CA LYS A 120 23.21 -4.03 -19.57
C LYS A 120 22.30 -4.05 -18.33
N ALA A 121 22.88 -3.92 -17.14
CA ALA A 121 22.15 -3.79 -15.90
C ALA A 121 21.76 -2.33 -15.64
N THR A 122 20.74 -2.10 -14.80
CA THR A 122 20.39 -0.77 -14.34
C THR A 122 21.42 -0.29 -13.31
N PRO A 123 22.15 0.81 -13.54
CA PRO A 123 23.16 1.29 -12.60
C PRO A 123 22.54 1.80 -11.30
N ILE A 124 23.25 1.61 -10.20
CA ILE A 124 22.92 2.20 -8.90
C ILE A 124 22.97 3.73 -9.03
N PRO A 125 21.91 4.47 -8.68
CA PRO A 125 21.86 5.91 -8.86
C PRO A 125 22.73 6.66 -7.84
N PRO A 126 23.12 7.91 -8.13
CA PRO A 126 23.95 8.74 -7.25
C PRO A 126 23.42 8.90 -5.83
N THR A 127 22.10 8.82 -5.62
CA THR A 127 21.47 8.86 -4.28
C THR A 127 21.95 7.77 -3.34
N HIS A 128 22.45 6.64 -3.88
CA HIS A 128 22.94 5.54 -3.07
C HIS A 128 24.40 5.72 -2.61
N PHE A 129 25.07 6.74 -3.15
CA PHE A 129 26.42 7.17 -2.79
C PHE A 129 26.39 8.47 -2.00
N MET A 130 25.36 8.69 -1.21
CA MET A 130 25.21 9.84 -0.32
C MET A 130 24.94 9.38 1.10
N ASP A 131 25.64 9.98 2.05
CA ASP A 131 25.32 9.82 3.46
C ASP A 131 24.04 10.59 3.80
N PHE A 132 23.04 9.91 4.36
CA PHE A 132 21.74 10.52 4.66
C PHE A 132 21.77 11.61 5.73
N ARG A 133 22.67 11.49 6.69
CA ARG A 133 22.73 12.44 7.82
C ARG A 133 23.44 13.70 7.44
N THR A 134 24.55 13.56 6.72
CA THR A 134 25.43 14.68 6.40
C THR A 134 25.17 15.26 5.00
N GLN A 135 24.35 14.57 4.18
CA GLN A 135 24.08 14.90 2.77
C GLN A 135 25.36 14.96 1.92
N LYS A 136 26.46 14.38 2.40
CA LYS A 136 27.73 14.36 1.68
C LYS A 136 27.77 13.20 0.69
N LYS A 137 28.32 13.49 -0.50
CA LYS A 137 28.64 12.47 -1.48
C LYS A 137 29.80 11.60 -0.97
N LEU A 138 29.65 10.29 -1.14
CA LEU A 138 30.64 9.27 -0.81
C LEU A 138 31.27 8.73 -2.09
N ASP A 139 32.47 8.20 -1.98
CA ASP A 139 33.21 7.48 -3.03
C ASP A 139 32.83 5.99 -3.11
N HIS A 140 31.99 5.54 -2.19
CA HIS A 140 31.51 4.17 -2.08
C HIS A 140 30.00 4.15 -1.81
N LEU A 141 29.39 2.95 -1.89
CA LEU A 141 27.97 2.75 -1.54
C LEU A 141 27.75 3.10 -0.07
N ALA A 142 26.76 3.95 0.20
CA ALA A 142 26.38 4.32 1.57
C ALA A 142 26.03 3.07 2.39
N GLN A 143 26.52 2.98 3.61
CA GLN A 143 26.28 1.80 4.46
C GLN A 143 24.77 1.58 4.76
N GLN A 144 23.99 2.63 4.75
CA GLN A 144 22.54 2.56 4.90
C GLN A 144 21.84 1.87 3.71
N ARG A 145 22.56 1.67 2.59
CA ARG A 145 22.07 1.10 1.32
C ARG A 145 22.65 -0.28 0.99
N PHE A 146 23.38 -0.92 1.91
CA PHE A 146 24.07 -2.19 1.62
C PHE A 146 23.10 -3.36 1.38
N ASN A 147 21.96 -3.36 2.05
CA ASN A 147 20.94 -4.41 1.91
C ASN A 147 19.88 -4.01 0.88
N CYS A 148 20.15 -4.32 -0.37
CA CYS A 148 19.32 -3.94 -1.52
C CYS A 148 17.88 -4.47 -1.40
N SER A 149 17.72 -5.70 -0.93
CA SER A 149 16.40 -6.37 -0.85
C SER A 149 15.46 -5.79 0.20
N GLN A 150 15.91 -4.88 1.06
CA GLN A 150 15.01 -4.15 1.96
C GLN A 150 14.09 -3.16 1.22
N CYS A 151 14.55 -2.65 0.07
CA CYS A 151 13.78 -1.69 -0.73
C CYS A 151 13.43 -2.25 -2.12
N HIS A 152 14.32 -3.05 -2.70
CA HIS A 152 14.10 -3.69 -4.00
C HIS A 152 13.58 -5.11 -3.80
N VAL A 153 12.31 -5.33 -4.12
CA VAL A 153 11.62 -6.59 -3.82
C VAL A 153 11.60 -7.51 -5.04
N PRO A 154 12.08 -8.76 -4.90
CA PRO A 154 11.88 -9.78 -5.92
C PRO A 154 10.41 -10.03 -6.19
N GLN A 155 10.03 -10.19 -7.44
CA GLN A 155 8.65 -10.40 -7.82
C GLN A 155 8.35 -11.87 -8.06
N ALA A 156 7.29 -12.38 -7.43
CA ALA A 156 6.78 -13.71 -7.71
C ALA A 156 6.22 -13.81 -9.15
N ASN A 157 6.29 -14.98 -9.73
CA ASN A 157 5.70 -15.27 -11.03
C ASN A 157 4.26 -15.79 -10.88
N VAL A 158 3.39 -14.93 -10.34
CA VAL A 158 1.98 -15.25 -10.11
C VAL A 158 1.08 -14.19 -10.75
N LYS A 159 -0.14 -14.61 -11.09
CA LYS A 159 -1.16 -13.66 -11.52
C LYS A 159 -1.83 -13.07 -10.27
N PRO A 160 -2.02 -11.75 -10.18
CA PRO A 160 -2.77 -11.15 -9.09
C PRO A 160 -4.22 -11.65 -9.12
N LEU A 161 -4.82 -11.87 -7.95
CA LEU A 161 -6.21 -12.30 -7.81
C LEU A 161 -7.18 -11.22 -8.30
N VAL A 162 -6.82 -9.96 -8.13
CA VAL A 162 -7.60 -8.81 -8.61
C VAL A 162 -6.71 -7.92 -9.47
N LYS A 163 -7.34 -7.25 -10.44
CA LYS A 163 -6.64 -6.30 -11.30
C LYS A 163 -6.23 -5.08 -10.49
N ASN A 164 -4.97 -4.66 -10.60
CA ASN A 164 -4.53 -3.38 -10.09
C ASN A 164 -4.97 -2.26 -11.05
N ASN A 165 -5.85 -1.38 -10.59
CA ASN A 165 -6.32 -0.22 -11.34
C ASN A 165 -5.58 1.07 -10.97
N PHE A 166 -4.63 1.02 -10.05
CA PHE A 166 -3.80 2.16 -9.70
C PHE A 166 -2.96 2.61 -10.91
N LYS A 167 -2.98 3.90 -11.18
CA LYS A 167 -2.16 4.55 -12.20
C LYS A 167 -1.36 5.64 -11.51
N PRO A 168 -0.04 5.48 -11.42
CA PRO A 168 0.80 6.50 -10.81
C PRO A 168 0.87 7.75 -11.70
N ASP A 169 0.85 8.91 -11.08
CA ASP A 169 1.22 10.16 -11.73
C ASP A 169 2.73 10.35 -11.66
N TYR A 170 3.28 10.87 -12.76
CA TYR A 170 4.70 11.22 -12.87
C TYR A 170 4.80 12.66 -13.33
N ARG A 171 5.62 13.45 -12.67
CA ARG A 171 5.85 14.85 -13.07
C ARG A 171 6.47 14.94 -14.47
N ARG A 172 7.26 13.94 -14.83
CA ARG A 172 7.93 13.83 -16.13
C ARG A 172 7.78 12.42 -16.68
N PRO A 173 7.63 12.22 -18.00
CA PRO A 173 7.52 10.89 -18.60
C PRO A 173 8.68 9.95 -18.27
N GLU A 174 9.90 10.46 -18.12
CA GLU A 174 11.11 9.70 -17.79
C GLU A 174 11.13 9.21 -16.35
N ASP A 175 10.33 9.77 -15.44
CA ASP A 175 10.26 9.34 -14.03
C ASP A 175 9.76 7.91 -13.87
N LYS A 176 9.14 7.34 -14.90
CA LYS A 176 8.80 5.90 -14.96
C LYS A 176 10.02 4.98 -14.85
N SER A 177 11.15 5.42 -15.36
CA SER A 177 12.39 4.62 -15.45
C SER A 177 13.60 5.25 -14.76
N ARG A 178 13.56 6.56 -14.49
CA ARG A 178 14.65 7.31 -13.84
C ARG A 178 14.22 7.81 -12.47
N SER A 179 15.18 8.18 -11.62
CA SER A 179 14.91 8.81 -10.33
C SER A 179 15.52 10.20 -10.32
N PHE A 180 14.75 11.17 -9.89
CA PHE A 180 15.16 12.54 -9.65
C PHE A 180 15.18 12.87 -8.16
N LEU A 181 15.17 11.85 -7.31
CA LEU A 181 15.05 11.98 -5.86
C LEU A 181 16.07 12.96 -5.26
N ILE A 182 17.28 13.07 -5.80
CA ILE A 182 18.27 14.07 -5.35
C ILE A 182 17.75 15.49 -5.55
N HIS A 183 17.14 15.78 -6.71
CA HIS A 183 16.58 17.11 -6.98
C HIS A 183 15.38 17.37 -6.07
N ASP A 184 14.51 16.38 -5.93
CA ASP A 184 13.30 16.51 -5.11
C ASP A 184 13.64 16.71 -3.62
N LEU A 185 14.66 16.03 -3.11
CA LEU A 185 15.15 16.23 -1.74
C LEU A 185 15.75 17.63 -1.51
N ASN A 186 16.41 18.19 -2.52
CA ASN A 186 17.00 19.51 -2.43
C ASN A 186 15.94 20.63 -2.56
N GLU A 187 14.85 20.38 -3.28
CA GLU A 187 13.75 21.35 -3.42
C GLU A 187 12.85 21.40 -2.18
N GLY A 188 12.85 20.32 -1.37
CA GLY A 188 11.93 20.18 -0.25
C GLY A 188 10.51 19.86 -0.69
N VAL A 189 9.61 19.77 0.29
CA VAL A 189 8.17 19.61 0.05
C VAL A 189 7.56 21.00 -0.15
N LYS A 190 6.94 21.21 -1.30
CA LYS A 190 6.20 22.44 -1.63
C LYS A 190 4.74 22.26 -1.30
#